data_354641bc5bd0feb156a6b052ef3ed056
#
_entry.id   354641bc5bd0feb156a6b052ef3ed056
#
_cell.length_a   1.000
_cell.length_b   1.000
_cell.length_c   1.000
_cell.angle_alpha   90.00
_cell.angle_beta   90.00
_cell.angle_gamma   90.00
#
_symmetry.space_group_name_H-M   'P 1'
#
loop_
_entity.id
_entity.type
_entity.pdbx_description
1 polymer ?
#
loop_
_entity_poly.entity_id
_entity_poly.type
_entity_poly.pdbx_seq_one_letter_code
_entity_poly.pdbx_strand_id
1 'polypeptide(L)'
;MRLDKLAITAQEAFQNSMGVASDAESAVIQPIHLLKALLDADENNLAAIIKRIGADPAQLERNVNEEVERGPKSQGGMPMPMPGNDLMKTIDNAVKAAEKLGDSYATSEHLLIALSEDKGPAGRILNGVGITRKNIEAAYEELRGDTRVTDQQEKAQFEALEQYGQNLTQQAREGKLDPVIGRSEEIRRTIQVLSRRTKNNPVLIGEPGTGKTAIVEGLAQRIVAGDVPSSLKDRDIVSLDLGAMMAGAKYRGEFEDRLKAVLREVKQSEGKVILFIDELHTIVGAGSSGDSTLDAGNMLKPALARGELHAIGATTLDEYRKYVEKDKALARRFQPVMIGEPTVEDTIAILRGLKEKY
;
A
#
# COMPACT_ATOMS: atom_id res chain seq x y z
N MET A 1 -22.36 11.67 -21.88
CA MET A 1 -21.10 11.54 -21.12
C MET A 1 -21.39 10.79 -19.83
N ARG A 2 -20.75 9.64 -19.63
CA ARG A 2 -21.01 8.76 -18.48
C ARG A 2 -20.04 9.09 -17.34
N LEU A 3 -19.95 10.36 -16.92
CA LEU A 3 -19.08 10.73 -15.79
C LEU A 3 -19.55 10.10 -14.46
N ASP A 4 -20.83 9.79 -14.35
CA ASP A 4 -21.44 9.04 -13.24
C ASP A 4 -20.89 7.60 -13.13
N LYS A 5 -20.29 7.06 -14.20
CA LYS A 5 -19.64 5.75 -14.25
C LYS A 5 -18.13 5.81 -14.03
N LEU A 6 -17.57 6.96 -13.77
CA LEU A 6 -16.17 7.10 -13.34
C LEU A 6 -16.07 6.97 -11.83
N ALA A 7 -15.06 6.27 -11.35
CA ALA A 7 -14.63 6.33 -9.95
C ALA A 7 -14.14 7.75 -9.62
N ILE A 8 -14.10 8.10 -8.32
CA ILE A 8 -13.72 9.45 -7.89
C ILE A 8 -12.34 9.84 -8.44
N THR A 9 -11.37 8.94 -8.37
CA THR A 9 -10.01 9.17 -8.89
C THR A 9 -9.99 9.51 -10.39
N ALA A 10 -10.78 8.80 -11.18
CA ALA A 10 -10.91 9.06 -12.61
C ALA A 10 -11.64 10.38 -12.91
N GLN A 11 -12.60 10.77 -12.05
CA GLN A 11 -13.26 12.09 -12.14
C GLN A 11 -12.28 13.22 -11.80
N GLU A 12 -11.46 13.04 -10.74
CA GLU A 12 -10.41 14.00 -10.36
C GLU A 12 -9.39 14.17 -11.49
N ALA A 13 -8.92 13.07 -12.09
CA ALA A 13 -8.01 13.12 -13.24
C ALA A 13 -8.63 13.89 -14.44
N PHE A 14 -9.91 13.65 -14.71
CA PHE A 14 -10.62 14.41 -15.74
C PHE A 14 -10.70 15.90 -15.39
N GLN A 15 -11.01 16.27 -14.15
CA GLN A 15 -11.04 17.67 -13.70
C GLN A 15 -9.65 18.31 -13.81
N ASN A 16 -8.61 17.61 -13.36
CA ASN A 16 -7.23 18.10 -13.43
C ASN A 16 -6.76 18.29 -14.88
N SER A 17 -7.27 17.49 -15.83
CA SER A 17 -6.96 17.65 -17.26
C SER A 17 -7.41 19.01 -17.83
N MET A 18 -8.41 19.64 -17.20
CA MET A 18 -8.83 21.02 -17.55
C MET A 18 -7.76 22.04 -17.16
N GLY A 19 -7.15 21.87 -15.98
CA GLY A 19 -6.01 22.68 -15.53
C GLY A 19 -4.83 22.54 -16.47
N VAL A 20 -4.44 21.30 -16.78
CA VAL A 20 -3.35 21.00 -17.72
C VAL A 20 -3.58 21.65 -19.09
N ALA A 21 -4.80 21.57 -19.63
CA ALA A 21 -5.13 22.21 -20.90
C ALA A 21 -5.08 23.74 -20.82
N SER A 22 -5.52 24.32 -19.69
CA SER A 22 -5.45 25.77 -19.44
C SER A 22 -4.01 26.26 -19.36
N ASP A 23 -3.14 25.54 -18.61
CA ASP A 23 -1.73 25.88 -18.45
C ASP A 23 -0.96 25.76 -19.79
N ALA A 24 -1.37 24.82 -20.65
CA ALA A 24 -0.85 24.65 -22.00
C ALA A 24 -1.44 25.65 -23.00
N GLU A 25 -2.28 26.62 -22.56
CA GLU A 25 -2.98 27.58 -23.43
C GLU A 25 -3.84 26.91 -24.50
N SER A 26 -4.33 25.69 -24.27
CA SER A 26 -5.16 24.97 -25.27
C SER A 26 -6.64 25.29 -25.07
N ALA A 27 -7.34 25.60 -26.17
CA ALA A 27 -8.79 25.81 -26.16
C ALA A 27 -9.59 24.51 -26.04
N VAL A 28 -8.95 23.35 -26.27
CA VAL A 28 -9.62 22.04 -26.31
C VAL A 28 -8.87 21.07 -25.41
N ILE A 29 -9.58 20.41 -24.47
CA ILE A 29 -9.03 19.34 -23.67
C ILE A 29 -8.95 18.08 -24.54
N GLN A 30 -7.73 17.60 -24.76
CA GLN A 30 -7.42 16.42 -25.58
C GLN A 30 -7.02 15.23 -24.69
N PRO A 31 -6.99 13.99 -25.22
CA PRO A 31 -6.53 12.81 -24.48
C PRO A 31 -5.13 12.96 -23.87
N ILE A 32 -4.22 13.71 -24.51
CA ILE A 32 -2.88 13.96 -23.97
C ILE A 32 -2.90 14.76 -22.66
N HIS A 33 -3.83 15.71 -22.50
CA HIS A 33 -3.98 16.46 -21.25
C HIS A 33 -4.50 15.56 -20.12
N LEU A 34 -5.40 14.61 -20.44
CA LEU A 34 -5.85 13.61 -19.49
C LEU A 34 -4.71 12.64 -19.09
N LEU A 35 -3.88 12.22 -20.05
CA LEU A 35 -2.71 11.38 -19.76
C LEU A 35 -1.74 12.11 -18.84
N LYS A 36 -1.46 13.39 -19.10
CA LYS A 36 -0.61 14.21 -18.20
C LYS A 36 -1.21 14.30 -16.80
N ALA A 37 -2.50 14.61 -16.69
CA ALA A 37 -3.19 14.70 -15.39
C ALA A 37 -3.16 13.39 -14.62
N LEU A 38 -3.25 12.23 -15.29
CA LEU A 38 -3.12 10.91 -14.68
C LEU A 38 -1.70 10.64 -14.15
N LEU A 39 -0.66 11.06 -14.89
CA LEU A 39 0.73 10.87 -14.48
C LEU A 39 1.13 11.83 -13.34
N ASP A 40 0.54 13.02 -13.30
CA ASP A 40 0.76 14.01 -12.24
C ASP A 40 -0.02 13.67 -10.96
N ALA A 41 -1.06 12.86 -11.05
CA ALA A 41 -1.77 12.38 -9.89
C ALA A 41 -0.82 11.47 -9.09
N ASP A 42 -0.67 11.73 -7.78
CA ASP A 42 0.16 10.94 -6.86
C ASP A 42 -0.51 9.57 -6.58
N GLU A 43 -0.86 8.86 -7.65
CA GLU A 43 -1.51 7.55 -7.60
C GLU A 43 -0.54 6.46 -8.00
N ASN A 44 -0.07 5.73 -7.01
CA ASN A 44 0.91 4.64 -7.17
C ASN A 44 0.45 3.50 -8.07
N ASN A 45 -0.85 3.35 -8.30
CA ASN A 45 -1.39 2.26 -9.13
C ASN A 45 -0.90 2.31 -10.58
N LEU A 46 -0.90 3.50 -11.19
CA LEU A 46 -0.41 3.64 -12.56
C LEU A 46 1.09 3.42 -12.64
N ALA A 47 1.85 3.90 -11.64
CA ALA A 47 3.29 3.66 -11.55
C ALA A 47 3.60 2.16 -11.42
N ALA A 48 2.82 1.42 -10.62
CA ALA A 48 2.95 -0.04 -10.47
C ALA A 48 2.70 -0.77 -11.80
N ILE A 49 1.63 -0.41 -12.52
CA ILE A 49 1.31 -0.98 -13.83
C ILE A 49 2.41 -0.67 -14.85
N ILE A 50 2.89 0.58 -14.92
CA ILE A 50 3.93 1.01 -15.85
C ILE A 50 5.24 0.26 -15.60
N LYS A 51 5.67 0.14 -14.34
CA LYS A 51 6.84 -0.65 -13.94
C LYS A 51 6.69 -2.13 -14.27
N ARG A 52 5.49 -2.71 -14.04
CA ARG A 52 5.20 -4.11 -14.33
C ARG A 52 5.29 -4.42 -15.83
N ILE A 53 4.88 -3.48 -16.67
CA ILE A 53 5.05 -3.58 -18.13
C ILE A 53 6.53 -3.47 -18.54
N GLY A 54 7.40 -2.95 -17.67
CA GLY A 54 8.82 -2.72 -17.93
C GLY A 54 9.11 -1.38 -18.63
N ALA A 55 8.17 -0.43 -18.59
CA ALA A 55 8.37 0.93 -19.10
C ALA A 55 8.98 1.84 -18.01
N ASP A 56 9.76 2.83 -18.44
CA ASP A 56 10.31 3.86 -17.56
C ASP A 56 9.29 5.01 -17.36
N PRO A 57 8.75 5.18 -16.13
CA PRO A 57 7.79 6.25 -15.85
C PRO A 57 8.35 7.65 -16.11
N ALA A 58 9.64 7.89 -15.80
CA ALA A 58 10.27 9.19 -16.00
C ALA A 58 10.45 9.53 -17.48
N GLN A 59 10.71 8.52 -18.32
CA GLN A 59 10.77 8.72 -19.76
C GLN A 59 9.38 9.01 -20.35
N LEU A 60 8.36 8.28 -19.87
CA LEU A 60 6.97 8.51 -20.27
C LEU A 60 6.52 9.94 -19.95
N GLU A 61 6.79 10.38 -18.72
CA GLU A 61 6.43 11.72 -18.25
C GLU A 61 7.11 12.81 -19.08
N ARG A 62 8.41 12.68 -19.37
CA ARG A 62 9.13 13.62 -20.27
C ARG A 62 8.48 13.70 -21.64
N ASN A 63 8.17 12.55 -22.26
CA ASN A 63 7.56 12.52 -23.59
C ASN A 63 6.18 13.19 -23.61
N VAL A 64 5.39 12.97 -22.55
CA VAL A 64 4.06 13.58 -22.41
C VAL A 64 4.17 15.09 -22.20
N ASN A 65 5.09 15.57 -21.37
CA ASN A 65 5.32 16.98 -21.12
C ASN A 65 5.73 17.71 -22.40
N GLU A 66 6.68 17.15 -23.16
CA GLU A 66 7.10 17.74 -24.45
C GLU A 66 5.95 17.83 -25.47
N GLU A 67 5.08 16.84 -25.53
CA GLU A 67 3.96 16.83 -26.46
C GLU A 67 2.87 17.83 -26.04
N VAL A 68 2.60 17.97 -24.74
CA VAL A 68 1.66 18.99 -24.22
C VAL A 68 2.16 20.40 -24.54
N GLU A 69 3.47 20.67 -24.37
CA GLU A 69 4.06 21.98 -24.70
C GLU A 69 4.04 22.32 -26.20
N ARG A 70 4.16 21.30 -27.07
CA ARG A 70 4.09 21.43 -28.53
C ARG A 70 2.68 21.60 -29.09
N GLY A 71 1.67 21.36 -28.24
CA GLY A 71 0.26 21.42 -28.65
C GLY A 71 -0.16 22.78 -29.24
N PRO A 72 -1.27 22.82 -29.95
CA PRO A 72 -1.78 24.06 -30.54
C PRO A 72 -2.23 25.03 -29.45
N LYS A 73 -1.66 26.23 -29.45
CA LYS A 73 -1.99 27.30 -28.52
C LYS A 73 -3.12 28.18 -29.06
N SER A 74 -4.01 28.59 -28.16
CA SER A 74 -5.12 29.50 -28.50
C SER A 74 -4.60 30.93 -28.73
N GLN A 75 -4.93 31.51 -29.86
CA GLN A 75 -4.64 32.94 -30.17
C GLN A 75 -5.80 33.80 -29.66
N GLY A 76 -5.61 34.50 -28.55
CA GLY A 76 -6.51 35.55 -28.05
C GLY A 76 -7.43 35.14 -26.92
N GLY A 77 -7.18 35.69 -25.72
CA GLY A 77 -7.99 35.62 -24.49
C GLY A 77 -8.26 34.20 -23.99
N MET A 78 -7.95 33.86 -22.75
CA MET A 78 -8.14 32.51 -22.21
C MET A 78 -9.63 32.10 -22.25
N PRO A 79 -10.13 31.35 -23.28
CA PRO A 79 -11.39 30.64 -23.11
C PRO A 79 -11.17 29.46 -22.18
N MET A 80 -12.11 29.21 -21.31
CA MET A 80 -12.12 28.00 -20.49
C MET A 80 -12.03 26.78 -21.43
N PRO A 81 -11.03 25.91 -21.31
CA PRO A 81 -10.87 24.78 -22.21
C PRO A 81 -12.11 23.88 -22.23
N MET A 82 -12.54 23.45 -23.40
CA MET A 82 -13.70 22.57 -23.54
C MET A 82 -13.28 21.14 -23.92
N PRO A 83 -13.96 20.11 -23.39
CA PRO A 83 -13.67 18.73 -23.74
C PRO A 83 -13.79 18.48 -25.24
N GLY A 84 -12.73 17.98 -25.88
CA GLY A 84 -12.72 17.57 -27.26
C GLY A 84 -13.46 16.24 -27.48
N ASN A 85 -13.93 16.02 -28.72
CA ASN A 85 -14.65 14.81 -29.10
C ASN A 85 -13.82 13.53 -28.85
N ASP A 86 -12.51 13.60 -29.04
CA ASP A 86 -11.64 12.43 -28.85
C ASP A 86 -11.46 12.11 -27.37
N LEU A 87 -11.37 13.11 -26.48
CA LEU A 87 -11.40 12.91 -25.04
C LEU A 87 -12.71 12.25 -24.59
N MET A 88 -13.83 12.70 -25.15
CA MET A 88 -15.15 12.13 -24.83
C MET A 88 -15.25 10.65 -25.24
N LYS A 89 -14.70 10.28 -26.40
CA LYS A 89 -14.60 8.89 -26.84
C LYS A 89 -13.70 8.07 -25.92
N THR A 90 -12.58 8.64 -25.49
CA THR A 90 -11.66 7.99 -24.55
C THR A 90 -12.37 7.64 -23.24
N ILE A 91 -13.14 8.57 -22.67
CA ILE A 91 -13.93 8.31 -21.45
C ILE A 91 -14.97 7.21 -21.67
N ASP A 92 -15.73 7.25 -22.79
CA ASP A 92 -16.71 6.22 -23.08
C ASP A 92 -16.05 4.83 -23.30
N ASN A 93 -14.85 4.80 -23.88
CA ASN A 93 -14.07 3.56 -24.03
C ASN A 93 -13.53 3.04 -22.70
N ALA A 94 -13.14 3.93 -21.77
CA ALA A 94 -12.74 3.53 -20.42
C ALA A 94 -13.88 2.85 -19.66
N VAL A 95 -15.10 3.41 -19.74
CA VAL A 95 -16.30 2.79 -19.13
C VAL A 95 -16.57 1.40 -19.73
N LYS A 96 -16.44 1.25 -21.06
CA LYS A 96 -16.58 -0.07 -21.70
C LYS A 96 -15.48 -1.04 -21.30
N ALA A 97 -14.25 -0.56 -21.09
CA ALA A 97 -13.16 -1.40 -20.60
C ALA A 97 -13.44 -1.91 -19.18
N ALA A 98 -13.95 -1.03 -18.28
CA ALA A 98 -14.38 -1.42 -16.94
C ALA A 98 -15.49 -2.48 -16.99
N GLU A 99 -16.55 -2.26 -17.76
CA GLU A 99 -17.65 -3.21 -17.93
C GLU A 99 -17.14 -4.60 -18.43
N LYS A 100 -16.18 -4.61 -19.37
CA LYS A 100 -15.56 -5.84 -19.90
C LYS A 100 -14.75 -6.60 -18.84
N LEU A 101 -14.06 -5.86 -17.96
CA LEU A 101 -13.26 -6.40 -16.88
C LEU A 101 -14.07 -6.75 -15.61
N GLY A 102 -15.40 -6.53 -15.65
CA GLY A 102 -16.33 -6.85 -14.56
C GLY A 102 -16.39 -5.81 -13.46
N ASP A 103 -15.92 -4.59 -13.72
CA ASP A 103 -15.95 -3.46 -12.78
C ASP A 103 -17.19 -2.58 -13.03
N SER A 104 -17.79 -2.07 -11.96
CA SER A 104 -18.99 -1.22 -12.02
C SER A 104 -18.65 0.25 -12.35
N TYR A 105 -17.42 0.67 -12.05
CA TYR A 105 -16.91 2.02 -12.28
C TYR A 105 -15.56 1.97 -12.98
N ALA A 106 -15.32 2.93 -13.88
CA ALA A 106 -14.05 3.10 -14.55
C ALA A 106 -13.08 3.91 -13.68
N THR A 107 -11.93 3.34 -13.39
CA THR A 107 -10.84 3.91 -12.60
C THR A 107 -9.76 4.54 -13.52
N SER A 108 -8.69 5.07 -12.92
CA SER A 108 -7.52 5.60 -13.64
C SER A 108 -6.88 4.56 -14.57
N GLU A 109 -6.87 3.29 -14.18
CA GLU A 109 -6.34 2.18 -14.98
C GLU A 109 -7.16 1.95 -16.26
N HIS A 110 -8.48 2.06 -16.15
CA HIS A 110 -9.38 1.96 -17.32
C HIS A 110 -9.22 3.15 -18.25
N LEU A 111 -8.94 4.35 -17.70
CA LEU A 111 -8.58 5.52 -18.51
C LEU A 111 -7.26 5.28 -19.25
N LEU A 112 -6.25 4.68 -18.59
CA LEU A 112 -4.97 4.33 -19.23
C LEU A 112 -5.16 3.32 -20.37
N ILE A 113 -6.01 2.30 -20.18
CA ILE A 113 -6.39 1.34 -21.24
C ILE A 113 -6.99 2.10 -22.45
N ALA A 114 -7.95 2.99 -22.21
CA ALA A 114 -8.61 3.73 -23.28
C ALA A 114 -7.66 4.72 -23.98
N LEU A 115 -6.74 5.36 -23.22
CA LEU A 115 -5.71 6.24 -23.76
C LEU A 115 -4.70 5.51 -24.64
N SER A 116 -4.38 4.24 -24.33
CA SER A 116 -3.49 3.44 -25.18
C SER A 116 -4.09 3.12 -26.56
N GLU A 117 -5.41 3.19 -26.70
CA GLU A 117 -6.13 3.02 -27.96
C GLU A 117 -6.41 4.36 -28.69
N ASP A 118 -6.02 5.49 -28.09
CA ASP A 118 -6.13 6.79 -28.75
C ASP A 118 -5.28 6.85 -30.04
N LYS A 119 -5.87 7.36 -31.11
CA LYS A 119 -5.17 7.53 -32.41
C LYS A 119 -4.29 8.77 -32.43
N GLY A 120 -4.45 9.66 -31.46
CA GLY A 120 -3.71 10.89 -31.29
C GLY A 120 -2.34 10.71 -30.60
N PRO A 121 -1.80 11.80 -30.06
CA PRO A 121 -0.50 11.79 -29.40
C PRO A 121 -0.42 10.88 -28.19
N ALA A 122 -1.47 10.81 -27.36
CA ALA A 122 -1.46 10.01 -26.14
C ALA A 122 -1.20 8.52 -26.44
N GLY A 123 -1.97 7.94 -27.36
CA GLY A 123 -1.78 6.53 -27.71
C GLY A 123 -0.46 6.26 -28.42
N ARG A 124 0.03 7.19 -29.26
CA ARG A 124 1.35 7.05 -29.90
C ARG A 124 2.48 6.99 -28.87
N ILE A 125 2.46 7.86 -27.87
CA ILE A 125 3.48 7.91 -26.81
C ILE A 125 3.42 6.62 -26.00
N LEU A 126 2.23 6.21 -25.52
CA LEU A 126 2.05 4.99 -24.73
C LEU A 126 2.53 3.74 -25.48
N ASN A 127 2.07 3.57 -26.74
CA ASN A 127 2.49 2.43 -27.55
C ASN A 127 3.99 2.46 -27.89
N GLY A 128 4.58 3.64 -28.05
CA GLY A 128 6.01 3.82 -28.33
C GLY A 128 6.92 3.34 -27.20
N VAL A 129 6.44 3.33 -25.95
CA VAL A 129 7.15 2.79 -24.77
C VAL A 129 6.62 1.41 -24.34
N GLY A 130 5.83 0.73 -25.18
CA GLY A 130 5.33 -0.62 -24.91
C GLY A 130 4.08 -0.69 -24.02
N ILE A 131 3.48 0.45 -23.66
CA ILE A 131 2.26 0.52 -22.86
C ILE A 131 1.07 0.36 -23.80
N THR A 132 0.76 -0.89 -24.15
CA THR A 132 -0.35 -1.26 -25.02
C THR A 132 -1.53 -1.75 -24.19
N ARG A 133 -2.74 -1.71 -24.77
CA ARG A 133 -3.94 -2.26 -24.11
C ARG A 133 -3.70 -3.65 -23.53
N LYS A 134 -3.12 -4.56 -24.30
CA LYS A 134 -2.87 -5.95 -23.87
C LYS A 134 -1.97 -6.02 -22.66
N ASN A 135 -0.89 -5.22 -22.64
CA ASN A 135 0.08 -5.21 -21.56
C ASN A 135 -0.53 -4.58 -20.29
N ILE A 136 -1.34 -3.52 -20.45
CA ILE A 136 -2.05 -2.88 -19.35
C ILE A 136 -3.07 -3.84 -18.74
N GLU A 137 -3.94 -4.46 -19.56
CA GLU A 137 -4.95 -5.43 -19.08
C GLU A 137 -4.27 -6.58 -18.33
N ALA A 138 -3.18 -7.14 -18.85
CA ALA A 138 -2.44 -8.22 -18.19
C ALA A 138 -1.82 -7.79 -16.86
N ALA A 139 -1.13 -6.64 -16.82
CA ALA A 139 -0.54 -6.12 -15.59
C ALA A 139 -1.62 -5.77 -14.55
N TYR A 140 -2.72 -5.17 -15.00
CA TYR A 140 -3.85 -4.81 -14.14
C TYR A 140 -4.52 -6.06 -13.53
N GLU A 141 -4.79 -7.11 -14.32
CA GLU A 141 -5.37 -8.36 -13.84
C GLU A 141 -4.44 -9.08 -12.84
N GLU A 142 -3.14 -9.07 -13.09
CA GLU A 142 -2.15 -9.67 -12.19
C GLU A 142 -2.06 -8.92 -10.84
N LEU A 143 -2.06 -7.59 -10.87
CA LEU A 143 -1.96 -6.77 -9.67
C LEU A 143 -3.25 -6.77 -8.84
N ARG A 144 -4.42 -6.75 -9.47
CA ARG A 144 -5.70 -6.70 -8.77
C ARG A 144 -6.21 -8.06 -8.27
N GLY A 145 -5.77 -9.18 -8.87
CA GLY A 145 -6.31 -10.51 -8.60
C GLY A 145 -7.83 -10.58 -8.83
N ASP A 146 -8.56 -11.16 -7.87
CA ASP A 146 -10.03 -11.30 -7.93
C ASP A 146 -10.81 -10.06 -7.49
N THR A 147 -10.12 -8.96 -7.19
CA THR A 147 -10.77 -7.70 -6.76
C THR A 147 -11.55 -7.08 -7.91
N ARG A 148 -12.75 -6.58 -7.61
CA ARG A 148 -13.59 -5.83 -8.56
C ARG A 148 -13.97 -4.49 -7.95
N VAL A 149 -13.98 -3.44 -8.75
CA VAL A 149 -14.40 -2.10 -8.34
C VAL A 149 -15.91 -2.04 -8.37
N THR A 150 -16.54 -2.15 -7.20
CA THR A 150 -17.99 -2.17 -7.04
C THR A 150 -18.56 -0.86 -6.48
N ASP A 151 -17.72 -0.04 -5.85
CA ASP A 151 -18.08 1.27 -5.30
C ASP A 151 -17.32 2.38 -6.06
N GLN A 152 -17.97 3.53 -6.23
CA GLN A 152 -17.37 4.71 -6.87
C GLN A 152 -16.21 5.30 -6.06
N GLN A 153 -16.19 5.08 -4.74
CA GLN A 153 -15.13 5.51 -3.83
C GLN A 153 -14.00 4.48 -3.70
N GLU A 154 -14.14 3.29 -4.28
CA GLU A 154 -13.17 2.22 -4.12
C GLU A 154 -11.90 2.55 -4.92
N LYS A 155 -10.81 2.83 -4.20
CA LYS A 155 -9.46 2.93 -4.75
C LYS A 155 -8.83 1.55 -4.70
N ALA A 156 -8.60 0.93 -5.84
CA ALA A 156 -7.72 -0.24 -5.90
C ALA A 156 -6.28 0.27 -5.69
N GLN A 157 -5.69 0.01 -4.53
CA GLN A 157 -4.27 0.27 -4.28
C GLN A 157 -3.49 -1.04 -4.47
N PHE A 158 -2.50 -1.01 -5.33
CA PHE A 158 -1.58 -2.12 -5.59
C PHE A 158 -0.24 -1.84 -4.90
N GLU A 159 0.47 -2.93 -4.55
CA GLU A 159 1.78 -2.81 -3.88
C GLU A 159 1.72 -2.02 -2.56
N ALA A 160 0.57 -2.09 -1.88
CA ALA A 160 0.37 -1.38 -0.62
C ALA A 160 1.35 -1.86 0.47
N LEU A 161 1.73 -3.15 0.46
CA LEU A 161 2.75 -3.69 1.36
C LEU A 161 4.15 -3.12 1.06
N GLU A 162 4.48 -2.83 -0.19
CA GLU A 162 5.75 -2.20 -0.56
C GLU A 162 5.75 -0.71 -0.19
N GLN A 163 4.60 -0.05 -0.37
CA GLN A 163 4.46 1.38 -0.11
C GLN A 163 4.38 1.73 1.38
N TYR A 164 3.63 0.94 2.17
CA TYR A 164 3.33 1.22 3.57
C TYR A 164 3.98 0.24 4.52
N GLY A 165 4.81 -0.66 4.03
CA GLY A 165 5.50 -1.65 4.82
C GLY A 165 6.99 -1.68 4.57
N GLN A 166 7.75 -2.06 5.60
CA GLN A 166 9.17 -2.35 5.49
C GLN A 166 9.38 -3.85 5.64
N ASN A 167 9.85 -4.52 4.59
CA ASN A 167 10.12 -5.95 4.65
C ASN A 167 11.43 -6.23 5.43
N LEU A 168 11.28 -6.56 6.71
CA LEU A 168 12.39 -6.84 7.61
C LEU A 168 13.18 -8.10 7.18
N THR A 169 12.49 -9.10 6.63
CA THR A 169 13.15 -10.31 6.14
C THR A 169 14.03 -10.02 4.93
N GLN A 170 13.58 -9.13 4.05
CA GLN A 170 14.41 -8.67 2.93
C GLN A 170 15.62 -7.85 3.42
N GLN A 171 15.42 -6.94 4.38
CA GLN A 171 16.53 -6.20 5.00
C GLN A 171 17.54 -7.13 5.68
N ALA A 172 17.06 -8.22 6.31
CA ALA A 172 17.93 -9.25 6.89
C ALA A 172 18.75 -9.97 5.81
N ARG A 173 18.16 -10.33 4.65
CA ARG A 173 18.88 -10.93 3.50
C ARG A 173 19.95 -10.01 2.96
N GLU A 174 19.71 -8.72 2.98
CA GLU A 174 20.63 -7.66 2.52
C GLU A 174 21.68 -7.26 3.57
N GLY A 175 21.63 -7.84 4.78
CA GLY A 175 22.56 -7.51 5.87
C GLY A 175 22.38 -6.10 6.45
N LYS A 176 21.23 -5.46 6.24
CA LYS A 176 20.94 -4.09 6.68
C LYS A 176 20.49 -4.00 8.14
N LEU A 177 20.08 -5.13 8.74
CA LEU A 177 19.65 -5.15 10.13
C LEU A 177 20.84 -5.27 11.09
N ASP A 178 20.70 -4.67 12.26
CA ASP A 178 21.68 -4.80 13.32
C ASP A 178 21.64 -6.18 13.97
N PRO A 179 22.77 -6.71 14.46
CA PRO A 179 22.79 -7.97 15.17
C PRO A 179 21.98 -7.87 16.47
N VAL A 180 21.09 -8.83 16.68
CA VAL A 180 20.28 -8.87 17.89
C VAL A 180 20.93 -9.77 18.94
N ILE A 181 21.30 -9.18 20.07
CA ILE A 181 22.08 -9.82 21.13
C ILE A 181 21.24 -9.91 22.41
N GLY A 182 21.34 -11.02 23.15
CA GLY A 182 20.71 -11.16 24.46
C GLY A 182 19.19 -11.40 24.45
N ARG A 183 18.55 -11.60 23.27
CA ARG A 183 17.09 -11.74 23.14
C ARG A 183 16.63 -13.12 22.66
N SER A 184 17.48 -14.13 22.79
CA SER A 184 17.20 -15.47 22.25
C SER A 184 15.96 -16.14 22.86
N GLU A 185 15.65 -15.91 24.12
CA GLU A 185 14.48 -16.49 24.81
C GLU A 185 13.18 -15.85 24.31
N GLU A 186 13.15 -14.53 24.20
CA GLU A 186 11.98 -13.80 23.73
C GLU A 186 11.68 -14.10 22.27
N ILE A 187 12.72 -14.19 21.42
CA ILE A 187 12.58 -14.60 20.02
C ILE A 187 12.04 -16.04 19.96
N ARG A 188 12.60 -16.97 20.74
CA ARG A 188 12.13 -18.36 20.78
C ARG A 188 10.68 -18.44 21.21
N ARG A 189 10.27 -17.66 22.22
CA ARG A 189 8.88 -17.61 22.68
C ARG A 189 7.95 -17.04 21.62
N THR A 190 8.38 -16.02 20.90
CA THR A 190 7.64 -15.45 19.76
C THR A 190 7.45 -16.48 18.65
N ILE A 191 8.49 -17.22 18.28
CA ILE A 191 8.44 -18.34 17.32
C ILE A 191 7.46 -19.42 17.80
N GLN A 192 7.52 -19.79 19.08
CA GLN A 192 6.62 -20.79 19.66
C GLN A 192 5.15 -20.36 19.57
N VAL A 193 4.85 -19.07 19.80
CA VAL A 193 3.50 -18.54 19.68
C VAL A 193 3.04 -18.57 18.23
N LEU A 194 3.85 -18.08 17.28
CA LEU A 194 3.53 -18.09 15.85
C LEU A 194 3.27 -19.49 15.28
N SER A 195 3.88 -20.51 15.88
CA SER A 195 3.72 -21.91 15.46
C SER A 195 2.47 -22.61 16.02
N ARG A 196 1.67 -21.93 16.84
CA ARG A 196 0.44 -22.49 17.41
C ARG A 196 -0.69 -22.55 16.38
N ARG A 197 -1.66 -23.43 16.62
CA ARG A 197 -2.90 -23.49 15.82
C ARG A 197 -3.90 -22.39 16.18
N THR A 198 -3.89 -21.92 17.43
CA THR A 198 -4.77 -20.88 17.97
C THR A 198 -3.98 -19.94 18.84
N LYS A 199 -4.42 -18.69 19.00
CA LYS A 199 -3.68 -17.62 19.69
C LYS A 199 -2.24 -17.52 19.17
N ASN A 200 -2.12 -17.56 17.87
CA ASN A 200 -0.85 -17.60 17.15
C ASN A 200 -0.30 -16.22 16.77
N ASN A 201 -0.89 -15.15 17.27
CA ASN A 201 -0.40 -13.80 17.08
C ASN A 201 0.24 -13.32 18.39
N PRO A 202 1.57 -13.22 18.49
CA PRO A 202 2.23 -12.69 19.67
C PRO A 202 2.02 -11.17 19.80
N VAL A 203 1.87 -10.69 21.04
CA VAL A 203 1.99 -9.27 21.38
C VAL A 203 3.18 -9.12 22.31
N LEU A 204 4.19 -8.39 21.86
CA LEU A 204 5.37 -8.04 22.61
C LEU A 204 5.01 -6.91 23.57
N ILE A 205 5.04 -7.17 24.87
CA ILE A 205 4.63 -6.23 25.91
C ILE A 205 5.84 -5.82 26.73
N GLY A 206 6.17 -4.54 26.72
CA GLY A 206 7.29 -3.99 27.49
C GLY A 206 7.29 -2.47 27.44
N GLU A 207 8.00 -1.86 28.34
CA GLU A 207 8.17 -0.42 28.40
C GLU A 207 8.85 0.13 27.12
N PRO A 208 8.70 1.41 26.79
CA PRO A 208 9.43 2.04 25.69
C PRO A 208 10.94 1.80 25.84
N GLY A 209 11.62 1.50 24.72
CA GLY A 209 13.07 1.28 24.73
C GLY A 209 13.54 -0.11 25.17
N THR A 210 12.64 -1.03 25.55
CA THR A 210 13.03 -2.40 25.94
C THR A 210 13.49 -3.29 24.77
N GLY A 211 13.44 -2.80 23.52
CA GLY A 211 13.91 -3.53 22.33
C GLY A 211 12.88 -4.48 21.72
N LYS A 212 11.58 -4.13 21.79
CA LYS A 212 10.51 -4.92 21.16
C LYS A 212 10.71 -5.10 19.66
N THR A 213 11.09 -4.03 18.97
CA THR A 213 11.38 -4.04 17.52
C THR A 213 12.58 -4.92 17.20
N ALA A 214 13.66 -4.85 18.01
CA ALA A 214 14.85 -5.69 17.85
C ALA A 214 14.52 -7.20 17.92
N ILE A 215 13.54 -7.61 18.71
CA ILE A 215 13.09 -9.01 18.77
C ILE A 215 12.51 -9.46 17.43
N VAL A 216 11.76 -8.58 16.76
CA VAL A 216 11.16 -8.88 15.45
C VAL A 216 12.22 -8.90 14.36
N GLU A 217 13.20 -8.01 14.42
CA GLU A 217 14.37 -7.99 13.52
C GLU A 217 15.21 -9.28 13.71
N GLY A 218 15.45 -9.69 14.97
CA GLY A 218 16.12 -10.97 15.26
C GLY A 218 15.34 -12.18 14.78
N LEU A 219 14.02 -12.15 14.82
CA LEU A 219 13.18 -13.19 14.23
C LEU A 219 13.34 -13.21 12.69
N ALA A 220 13.35 -12.05 12.04
CA ALA A 220 13.59 -11.95 10.60
C ALA A 220 14.96 -12.53 10.20
N GLN A 221 16.01 -12.23 10.97
CA GLN A 221 17.35 -12.81 10.77
C GLN A 221 17.34 -14.35 10.91
N ARG A 222 16.63 -14.90 11.90
CA ARG A 222 16.50 -16.36 12.08
C ARG A 222 15.71 -17.03 10.96
N ILE A 223 14.68 -16.38 10.43
CA ILE A 223 13.94 -16.88 9.26
C ILE A 223 14.89 -16.99 8.07
N VAL A 224 15.68 -15.96 7.79
CA VAL A 224 16.66 -15.94 6.70
C VAL A 224 17.76 -17.00 6.89
N ALA A 225 18.24 -17.18 8.13
CA ALA A 225 19.23 -18.22 8.47
C ALA A 225 18.64 -19.64 8.45
N GLY A 226 17.31 -19.78 8.31
CA GLY A 226 16.62 -21.08 8.38
C GLY A 226 16.53 -21.68 9.79
N ASP A 227 16.86 -20.90 10.83
CA ASP A 227 16.83 -21.28 12.25
C ASP A 227 15.41 -21.10 12.85
N VAL A 228 14.42 -21.61 12.14
CA VAL A 228 13.01 -21.58 12.54
C VAL A 228 12.32 -22.88 12.12
N PRO A 229 11.17 -23.24 12.74
CA PRO A 229 10.35 -24.36 12.28
C PRO A 229 9.93 -24.23 10.82
N SER A 230 9.69 -25.37 10.16
CA SER A 230 9.32 -25.43 8.74
C SER A 230 8.12 -24.54 8.38
N SER A 231 7.19 -24.33 9.31
CA SER A 231 6.02 -23.47 9.13
C SER A 231 6.35 -21.98 8.98
N LEU A 232 7.56 -21.55 9.31
CA LEU A 232 8.01 -20.16 9.27
C LEU A 232 9.15 -19.89 8.27
N LYS A 233 9.76 -20.94 7.66
CA LYS A 233 10.95 -20.81 6.79
C LYS A 233 10.74 -19.93 5.57
N ASP A 234 9.54 -19.98 4.98
CA ASP A 234 9.23 -19.26 3.73
C ASP A 234 8.32 -18.05 3.96
N ARG A 235 8.37 -17.49 5.18
CA ARG A 235 7.56 -16.32 5.52
C ARG A 235 8.40 -15.06 5.55
N ASP A 236 7.78 -13.97 5.10
CA ASP A 236 8.33 -12.63 5.23
C ASP A 236 7.68 -11.88 6.39
N ILE A 237 8.46 -11.11 7.12
CA ILE A 237 7.97 -10.18 8.14
C ILE A 237 7.97 -8.79 7.55
N VAL A 238 6.79 -8.16 7.50
CA VAL A 238 6.62 -6.80 7.01
C VAL A 238 6.17 -5.90 8.17
N SER A 239 6.98 -4.92 8.51
CA SER A 239 6.65 -3.88 9.50
C SER A 239 5.75 -2.84 8.86
N LEU A 240 4.57 -2.61 9.44
CA LEU A 240 3.61 -1.62 8.97
C LEU A 240 4.03 -0.22 9.41
N ASP A 241 4.20 0.69 8.46
CA ASP A 241 4.49 2.11 8.72
C ASP A 241 3.17 2.90 8.80
N LEU A 242 2.67 3.05 10.03
CA LEU A 242 1.45 3.83 10.29
C LEU A 242 1.63 5.32 9.97
N GLY A 243 2.85 5.84 10.13
CA GLY A 243 3.17 7.22 9.80
C GLY A 243 3.04 7.48 8.30
N ALA A 244 3.61 6.61 7.47
CA ALA A 244 3.47 6.68 6.01
C ALA A 244 2.01 6.53 5.57
N MET A 245 1.23 5.67 6.25
CA MET A 245 -0.20 5.49 5.95
C MET A 245 -1.04 6.72 6.30
N MET A 246 -0.65 7.49 7.30
CA MET A 246 -1.34 8.73 7.69
C MET A 246 -0.83 9.95 6.92
N ALA A 247 0.42 9.93 6.45
CA ALA A 247 1.01 11.03 5.70
C ALA A 247 0.22 11.29 4.41
N GLY A 248 -0.14 12.55 4.18
CA GLY A 248 -0.91 12.97 3.00
C GLY A 248 -2.38 12.54 2.97
N ALA A 249 -2.87 11.77 3.94
CA ALA A 249 -4.29 11.45 4.05
C ALA A 249 -5.07 12.68 4.49
N LYS A 250 -5.84 13.28 3.58
CA LYS A 250 -6.66 14.48 3.86
C LYS A 250 -7.94 14.12 4.63
N TYR A 251 -8.41 12.90 4.50
CA TYR A 251 -9.64 12.40 5.09
C TYR A 251 -9.43 11.03 5.73
N ARG A 252 -10.22 10.73 6.76
CA ARG A 252 -10.23 9.44 7.48
C ARG A 252 -10.37 8.23 6.53
N GLY A 253 -11.21 8.33 5.50
CA GLY A 253 -11.43 7.25 4.54
C GLY A 253 -10.18 6.82 3.78
N GLU A 254 -9.26 7.74 3.51
CA GLU A 254 -8.01 7.43 2.79
C GLU A 254 -7.09 6.50 3.59
N PHE A 255 -6.96 6.72 4.90
CA PHE A 255 -6.22 5.80 5.77
C PHE A 255 -6.88 4.41 5.82
N GLU A 256 -8.22 4.39 5.95
CA GLU A 256 -8.98 3.14 5.97
C GLU A 256 -8.80 2.35 4.67
N ASP A 257 -8.78 3.02 3.53
CA ASP A 257 -8.59 2.38 2.22
C ASP A 257 -7.15 1.87 2.03
N ARG A 258 -6.13 2.61 2.50
CA ARG A 258 -4.74 2.16 2.53
C ARG A 258 -4.59 0.91 3.39
N LEU A 259 -5.19 0.89 4.58
CA LEU A 259 -5.16 -0.29 5.46
C LEU A 259 -5.89 -1.49 4.85
N LYS A 260 -7.06 -1.27 4.20
CA LYS A 260 -7.77 -2.33 3.47
C LYS A 260 -6.90 -2.92 2.36
N ALA A 261 -6.18 -2.09 1.60
CA ALA A 261 -5.28 -2.54 0.56
C ALA A 261 -4.16 -3.42 1.12
N VAL A 262 -3.47 -2.99 2.19
CA VAL A 262 -2.47 -3.79 2.89
C VAL A 262 -3.04 -5.13 3.35
N LEU A 263 -4.19 -5.12 4.02
CA LEU A 263 -4.83 -6.36 4.52
C LEU A 263 -5.25 -7.30 3.39
N ARG A 264 -5.63 -6.77 2.23
CA ARG A 264 -5.94 -7.54 1.02
C ARG A 264 -4.71 -8.25 0.49
N GLU A 265 -3.58 -7.56 0.36
CA GLU A 265 -2.32 -8.16 -0.11
C GLU A 265 -1.79 -9.20 0.88
N VAL A 266 -1.87 -8.93 2.20
CA VAL A 266 -1.52 -9.93 3.22
C VAL A 266 -2.39 -11.18 3.08
N LYS A 267 -3.68 -11.03 2.84
CA LYS A 267 -4.58 -12.17 2.61
C LYS A 267 -4.23 -12.93 1.33
N GLN A 268 -3.93 -12.24 0.23
CA GLN A 268 -3.52 -12.84 -1.05
C GLN A 268 -2.18 -13.58 -0.96
N SER A 269 -1.32 -13.22 0.00
CA SER A 269 -0.06 -13.93 0.25
C SER A 269 -0.23 -15.33 0.83
N GLU A 270 -1.47 -15.78 1.10
CA GLU A 270 -1.79 -17.11 1.64
C GLU A 270 -0.98 -17.48 2.89
N GLY A 271 -0.76 -16.48 3.75
CA GLY A 271 -0.03 -16.64 5.00
C GLY A 271 1.49 -16.59 4.87
N LYS A 272 2.04 -16.24 3.71
CA LYS A 272 3.50 -16.00 3.56
C LYS A 272 3.97 -14.74 4.28
N VAL A 273 3.08 -13.76 4.48
CA VAL A 273 3.39 -12.51 5.16
C VAL A 273 2.93 -12.56 6.61
N ILE A 274 3.83 -12.17 7.51
CA ILE A 274 3.55 -11.88 8.92
C ILE A 274 3.65 -10.37 9.09
N LEU A 275 2.54 -9.72 9.46
CA LEU A 275 2.50 -8.28 9.63
C LEU A 275 3.01 -7.89 11.01
N PHE A 276 4.04 -7.06 11.10
CA PHE A 276 4.46 -6.45 12.36
C PHE A 276 3.80 -5.08 12.53
N ILE A 277 3.12 -4.90 13.66
CA ILE A 277 2.40 -3.67 14.01
C ILE A 277 3.00 -3.14 15.30
N ASP A 278 3.87 -2.15 15.19
CA ASP A 278 4.33 -1.42 16.36
C ASP A 278 3.23 -0.50 16.87
N GLU A 279 3.24 -0.24 18.15
CA GLU A 279 2.17 0.52 18.82
C GLU A 279 0.76 0.02 18.46
N LEU A 280 0.55 -1.31 18.53
CA LEU A 280 -0.72 -1.97 18.16
C LEU A 280 -1.96 -1.27 18.71
N HIS A 281 -1.84 -0.64 19.88
CA HIS A 281 -2.92 0.08 20.56
C HIS A 281 -3.44 1.28 19.74
N THR A 282 -2.62 1.89 18.88
CA THR A 282 -3.03 3.01 18.03
C THR A 282 -4.09 2.60 17.02
N ILE A 283 -4.00 1.37 16.50
CA ILE A 283 -4.95 0.81 15.55
C ILE A 283 -6.19 0.27 16.26
N VAL A 284 -6.00 -0.37 17.42
CA VAL A 284 -7.07 -1.10 18.13
C VAL A 284 -7.86 -0.19 19.07
N GLY A 285 -7.20 0.80 19.67
CA GLY A 285 -7.78 1.70 20.68
C GLY A 285 -8.62 2.84 20.12
N ALA A 286 -8.56 3.04 18.86
CA ALA A 286 -9.12 4.17 18.14
C ALA A 286 -10.65 4.29 18.15
N GLY A 287 -11.38 3.31 18.64
CA GLY A 287 -12.87 3.32 18.67
C GLY A 287 -13.53 3.69 20.01
N SER A 288 -12.77 3.96 21.09
CA SER A 288 -13.35 4.03 22.45
C SER A 288 -13.54 5.44 23.06
N SER A 289 -13.07 6.48 22.42
CA SER A 289 -13.29 7.87 22.86
C SER A 289 -13.87 8.69 21.70
N GLY A 290 -15.07 9.23 21.88
CA GLY A 290 -15.93 9.87 20.91
C GLY A 290 -15.41 11.09 20.15
N ASP A 291 -14.11 11.23 19.99
CA ASP A 291 -13.45 12.27 19.21
C ASP A 291 -12.39 11.63 18.31
N SER A 292 -12.67 11.64 17.00
CA SER A 292 -11.76 11.52 15.85
C SER A 292 -10.74 10.36 15.81
N THR A 293 -11.07 9.16 16.24
CA THR A 293 -10.12 8.05 16.20
C THR A 293 -10.48 6.99 15.14
N LEU A 294 -9.45 6.53 14.45
CA LEU A 294 -9.46 5.58 13.33
C LEU A 294 -10.13 4.25 13.71
N ASP A 295 -11.13 3.78 12.96
CA ASP A 295 -11.83 2.51 13.23
C ASP A 295 -11.10 1.30 12.61
N ALA A 296 -9.76 1.38 12.56
CA ALA A 296 -8.90 0.34 12.00
C ALA A 296 -9.00 -1.00 12.76
N GLY A 297 -9.35 -0.95 14.05
CA GLY A 297 -9.59 -2.15 14.84
C GLY A 297 -10.68 -3.04 14.26
N ASN A 298 -11.76 -2.46 13.75
CA ASN A 298 -12.85 -3.24 13.17
C ASN A 298 -12.48 -3.89 11.81
N MET A 299 -11.44 -3.40 11.14
CA MET A 299 -10.92 -4.01 9.91
C MET A 299 -10.00 -5.20 10.21
N LEU A 300 -9.16 -5.09 11.26
CA LEU A 300 -8.25 -6.16 11.66
C LEU A 300 -8.98 -7.34 12.30
N LYS A 301 -10.02 -7.08 13.11
CA LYS A 301 -10.74 -8.12 13.86
C LYS A 301 -11.27 -9.26 12.98
N PRO A 302 -11.96 -9.03 11.84
CA PRO A 302 -12.44 -10.10 10.98
C PRO A 302 -11.29 -10.94 10.38
N ALA A 303 -10.21 -10.30 9.91
CA ALA A 303 -9.07 -10.99 9.31
C ALA A 303 -8.34 -11.87 10.35
N LEU A 304 -8.13 -11.35 11.56
CA LEU A 304 -7.58 -12.12 12.70
C LEU A 304 -8.54 -13.26 13.13
N ALA A 305 -9.85 -13.00 13.14
CA ALA A 305 -10.83 -13.99 13.56
C ALA A 305 -10.90 -15.18 12.60
N ARG A 306 -10.77 -14.95 11.30
CA ARG A 306 -10.75 -16.01 10.28
C ARG A 306 -9.38 -16.69 10.12
N GLY A 307 -8.32 -16.18 10.77
CA GLY A 307 -6.95 -16.68 10.60
C GLY A 307 -6.32 -16.31 9.25
N GLU A 308 -6.90 -15.33 8.55
CA GLU A 308 -6.39 -14.80 7.29
C GLU A 308 -5.21 -13.85 7.48
N LEU A 309 -5.03 -13.34 8.71
CA LEU A 309 -3.94 -12.45 9.10
C LEU A 309 -3.08 -13.10 10.18
N HIS A 310 -1.79 -13.19 9.94
CA HIS A 310 -0.77 -13.45 10.96
C HIS A 310 -0.09 -12.13 11.33
N ALA A 311 -0.10 -11.79 12.62
CA ALA A 311 0.44 -10.53 13.10
C ALA A 311 1.29 -10.68 14.36
N ILE A 312 2.32 -9.85 14.46
CA ILE A 312 3.08 -9.60 15.70
C ILE A 312 2.73 -8.18 16.11
N GLY A 313 2.19 -7.99 17.29
CA GLY A 313 1.95 -6.66 17.85
C GLY A 313 3.05 -6.27 18.84
N ALA A 314 3.28 -4.98 19.01
CA ALA A 314 4.10 -4.44 20.11
C ALA A 314 3.33 -3.32 20.82
N THR A 315 3.40 -3.26 22.15
CA THR A 315 2.72 -2.24 22.97
C THR A 315 3.26 -2.22 24.38
N THR A 316 2.81 -1.28 25.21
CA THR A 316 3.07 -1.28 26.66
C THR A 316 2.05 -2.12 27.40
N LEU A 317 2.33 -2.46 28.70
CA LEU A 317 1.43 -3.25 29.52
C LEU A 317 0.09 -2.55 29.77
N ASP A 318 0.14 -1.25 30.03
CA ASP A 318 -1.06 -0.46 30.32
C ASP A 318 -1.97 -0.35 29.10
N GLU A 319 -1.40 -0.13 27.92
CA GLU A 319 -2.13 -0.06 26.67
C GLU A 319 -2.68 -1.43 26.25
N TYR A 320 -1.92 -2.51 26.47
CA TYR A 320 -2.40 -3.86 26.25
C TYR A 320 -3.66 -4.15 27.08
N ARG A 321 -3.63 -3.86 28.41
CA ARG A 321 -4.77 -4.03 29.29
C ARG A 321 -5.95 -3.18 28.91
N LYS A 322 -5.70 -1.95 28.47
CA LYS A 322 -6.74 -0.99 28.13
C LYS A 322 -7.45 -1.32 26.83
N TYR A 323 -6.73 -1.73 25.80
CA TYR A 323 -7.24 -1.81 24.43
C TYR A 323 -7.33 -3.24 23.87
N VAL A 324 -6.40 -4.14 24.20
CA VAL A 324 -6.36 -5.50 23.63
C VAL A 324 -7.06 -6.52 24.55
N GLU A 325 -6.72 -6.52 25.82
CA GLU A 325 -7.24 -7.51 26.78
C GLU A 325 -8.75 -7.38 27.00
N LYS A 326 -9.27 -6.17 27.01
CA LYS A 326 -10.72 -5.90 27.17
C LYS A 326 -11.54 -6.30 25.93
N ASP A 327 -10.94 -6.35 24.75
CA ASP A 327 -11.60 -6.78 23.56
C ASP A 327 -11.55 -8.30 23.42
N LYS A 328 -12.70 -8.95 23.66
CA LYS A 328 -12.83 -10.42 23.66
C LYS A 328 -12.42 -11.06 22.31
N ALA A 329 -12.56 -10.36 21.19
CA ALA A 329 -12.19 -10.88 19.88
C ALA A 329 -10.66 -10.90 19.72
N LEU A 330 -9.98 -9.84 20.15
CA LEU A 330 -8.53 -9.72 20.11
C LEU A 330 -7.85 -10.60 21.15
N ALA A 331 -8.34 -10.62 22.40
CA ALA A 331 -7.79 -11.43 23.50
C ALA A 331 -7.78 -12.94 23.19
N ARG A 332 -8.70 -13.41 22.33
CA ARG A 332 -8.74 -14.81 21.87
C ARG A 332 -7.72 -15.12 20.78
N ARG A 333 -7.15 -14.12 20.13
CA ARG A 333 -6.25 -14.25 18.97
C ARG A 333 -4.81 -13.88 19.30
N PHE A 334 -4.63 -12.94 20.20
CA PHE A 334 -3.32 -12.50 20.64
C PHE A 334 -2.84 -13.25 21.89
N GLN A 335 -1.53 -13.49 21.94
CA GLN A 335 -0.84 -14.10 23.09
C GLN A 335 0.22 -13.11 23.58
N PRO A 336 0.16 -12.66 24.85
CA PRO A 336 1.17 -11.77 25.39
C PRO A 336 2.52 -12.48 25.54
N VAL A 337 3.59 -11.77 25.19
CA VAL A 337 4.99 -12.12 25.41
C VAL A 337 5.62 -10.93 26.13
N MET A 338 5.97 -11.13 27.38
CA MET A 338 6.55 -10.07 28.22
C MET A 338 8.01 -9.84 27.85
N ILE A 339 8.37 -8.57 27.66
CA ILE A 339 9.72 -8.11 27.33
C ILE A 339 10.21 -7.21 28.45
N GLY A 340 11.18 -7.73 29.21
CA GLY A 340 11.84 -6.97 30.26
C GLY A 340 12.98 -6.10 29.76
N GLU A 341 13.43 -5.19 30.62
CA GLU A 341 14.69 -4.49 30.39
C GLU A 341 15.85 -5.49 30.34
N PRO A 342 16.87 -5.24 29.50
CA PRO A 342 18.07 -6.09 29.47
C PRO A 342 18.81 -5.99 30.84
N THR A 343 19.43 -7.08 31.25
CA THR A 343 20.32 -7.05 32.39
C THR A 343 21.56 -6.20 32.10
N VAL A 344 22.32 -5.86 33.15
CA VAL A 344 23.61 -5.14 32.95
C VAL A 344 24.56 -5.95 32.07
N GLU A 345 24.60 -7.25 32.25
CA GLU A 345 25.42 -8.18 31.44
C GLU A 345 24.97 -8.22 29.98
N ASP A 346 23.65 -8.29 29.74
CA ASP A 346 23.09 -8.23 28.38
C ASP A 346 23.38 -6.87 27.72
N THR A 347 23.24 -5.77 28.47
CA THR A 347 23.54 -4.42 27.98
C THR A 347 25.00 -4.29 27.54
N ILE A 348 25.94 -4.80 28.34
CA ILE A 348 27.36 -4.82 27.99
C ILE A 348 27.60 -5.65 26.73
N ALA A 349 26.94 -6.82 26.60
CA ALA A 349 27.03 -7.67 25.44
C ALA A 349 26.48 -6.98 24.17
N ILE A 350 25.34 -6.30 24.30
CA ILE A 350 24.72 -5.50 23.21
C ILE A 350 25.69 -4.41 22.74
N LEU A 351 26.23 -3.61 23.67
CA LEU A 351 27.16 -2.54 23.32
C LEU A 351 28.45 -3.06 22.65
N ARG A 352 28.97 -4.20 23.11
CA ARG A 352 30.14 -4.86 22.49
C ARG A 352 29.83 -5.33 21.07
N GLY A 353 28.68 -5.93 20.84
CA GLY A 353 28.30 -6.44 19.52
C GLY A 353 27.96 -5.33 18.50
N LEU A 354 27.50 -4.17 18.98
CA LEU A 354 27.28 -3.00 18.12
C LEU A 354 28.54 -2.21 17.81
N LYS A 355 29.61 -2.37 18.61
CA LYS A 355 30.88 -1.62 18.47
C LYS A 355 31.49 -1.68 17.06
N GLU A 356 31.37 -2.80 16.37
CA GLU A 356 31.96 -3.00 15.05
C GLU A 356 31.19 -2.28 13.92
N LYS A 357 29.97 -1.82 14.22
CA LYS A 357 29.12 -1.08 13.26
C LYS A 357 29.23 0.45 13.41
N TYR A 358 29.73 0.94 14.53
CA TYR A 358 29.97 2.33 14.84
C TYR A 358 31.46 2.63 15.03
#